data_ac07560bf2c0322d0574b3ba85a1b9e8
#
_entry.id   ac07560bf2c0322d0574b3ba85a1b9e8
#
_cell.length_a   1.000
_cell.length_b   1.000
_cell.length_c   1.000
_cell.angle_alpha   90.00
_cell.angle_beta   90.00
_cell.angle_gamma   90.00
#
_symmetry.space_group_name_H-M   'P 1'
#
loop_
_entity.id
_entity.type
_entity.pdbx_description
1 polymer ?
#
loop_
_entity_poly.entity_id
_entity_poly.type
_entity_poly.pdbx_seq_one_letter_code
_entity_poly.pdbx_strand_id
1 'polypeptide(L)'
;QKVQANISSRDLKSGIEEATEKVVAYLEKTSTSVKGDMIDQIATISTNNDHYLGKIIGDAFRLVDLTGVVVMEPTEDNETSVELVEGVEYDKGLVNSHFVTSKTKRAAELDNALVLIVESPVESIRKIQSVLEYIIKNNKSLLIIADCEQSVISALAMNKVKGNIKVNVINAPTYGVSKKDTLNDLALLTGATVINEDLGDDMDLIQPEYLGSCLKSITTDLETIIQVEDNNPDVEKLVKDLRDQIETTKNPNEVIRLERRLGRISA
;
A
#
# COMPACT_ATOMS: atom_id res chain seq x y z
N GLN A 1 17.38 26.19 -24.00
CA GLN A 1 18.76 25.69 -24.07
C GLN A 1 19.21 25.70 -25.51
N LYS A 2 20.28 26.45 -25.82
CA LYS A 2 20.86 26.48 -27.16
C LYS A 2 21.74 25.26 -27.35
N VAL A 3 21.20 24.24 -28.02
CA VAL A 3 22.03 23.13 -28.54
C VAL A 3 22.83 23.75 -29.72
N GLN A 4 24.14 23.72 -29.62
CA GLN A 4 24.98 24.14 -30.75
C GLN A 4 24.79 23.16 -31.90
N ALA A 5 24.64 23.68 -33.10
CA ALA A 5 24.16 23.01 -34.32
C ALA A 5 25.05 21.83 -34.84
N ASN A 6 26.13 21.49 -34.16
CA ASN A 6 27.12 20.50 -34.62
C ASN A 6 27.29 19.28 -33.70
N ILE A 7 26.46 19.08 -32.67
CA ILE A 7 26.52 17.93 -31.81
C ILE A 7 25.40 16.95 -32.17
N SER A 8 25.72 15.70 -32.47
CA SER A 8 24.69 14.71 -32.75
C SER A 8 23.89 14.40 -31.49
N SER A 9 22.59 14.08 -31.63
CA SER A 9 21.74 13.68 -30.50
C SER A 9 22.27 12.46 -29.76
N ARG A 10 22.99 11.60 -30.47
CA ARG A 10 23.64 10.42 -29.91
C ARG A 10 24.80 10.79 -28.99
N ASP A 11 25.67 11.71 -29.44
CA ASP A 11 26.83 12.14 -28.66
C ASP A 11 26.37 12.95 -27.43
N LEU A 12 25.31 13.74 -27.58
CA LEU A 12 24.68 14.46 -26.46
C LEU A 12 24.14 13.49 -25.41
N LYS A 13 23.42 12.44 -25.85
CA LYS A 13 22.89 11.40 -24.96
C LYS A 13 24.03 10.67 -24.23
N SER A 14 25.03 10.20 -24.95
CA SER A 14 26.20 9.54 -24.38
C SER A 14 26.95 10.40 -23.37
N GLY A 15 27.12 11.69 -23.66
CA GLY A 15 27.75 12.65 -22.75
C GLY A 15 26.93 12.89 -21.47
N ILE A 16 25.61 12.91 -21.59
CA ILE A 16 24.72 13.04 -20.42
C ILE A 16 24.81 11.77 -19.56
N GLU A 17 24.76 10.58 -20.17
CA GLU A 17 24.85 9.31 -19.47
C GLU A 17 26.18 9.19 -18.71
N GLU A 18 27.31 9.49 -19.37
CA GLU A 18 28.62 9.46 -18.75
C GLU A 18 28.77 10.49 -17.60
N ALA A 19 28.21 11.70 -17.78
CA ALA A 19 28.22 12.70 -16.74
C ALA A 19 27.36 12.28 -15.52
N THR A 20 26.20 11.67 -15.78
CA THR A 20 25.30 11.15 -14.73
C THR A 20 25.98 10.05 -13.93
N GLU A 21 26.61 9.08 -14.58
CA GLU A 21 27.36 8.00 -13.91
C GLU A 21 28.46 8.55 -13.00
N LYS A 22 29.23 9.53 -13.50
CA LYS A 22 30.29 10.18 -12.69
C LYS A 22 29.74 10.94 -11.48
N VAL A 23 28.61 11.63 -11.63
CA VAL A 23 27.96 12.35 -10.53
C VAL A 23 27.41 11.36 -9.50
N VAL A 24 26.74 10.28 -9.93
CA VAL A 24 26.22 9.25 -9.04
C VAL A 24 27.35 8.60 -8.27
N ALA A 25 28.41 8.17 -8.92
CA ALA A 25 29.59 7.58 -8.27
C ALA A 25 30.26 8.55 -7.26
N TYR A 26 30.29 9.84 -7.57
CA TYR A 26 30.80 10.84 -6.65
C TYR A 26 29.88 11.01 -5.42
N LEU A 27 28.58 11.05 -5.61
CA LEU A 27 27.59 11.14 -4.54
C LEU A 27 27.64 9.90 -3.63
N GLU A 28 27.70 8.71 -4.18
CA GLU A 28 27.85 7.45 -3.43
C GLU A 28 29.13 7.46 -2.56
N LYS A 29 30.25 7.90 -3.14
CA LYS A 29 31.52 8.00 -2.41
C LYS A 29 31.53 9.04 -1.31
N THR A 30 30.72 10.11 -1.44
CA THR A 30 30.72 11.26 -0.52
C THR A 30 29.57 11.19 0.48
N SER A 31 28.56 10.38 0.19
CA SER A 31 27.40 10.22 1.07
C SER A 31 27.81 9.59 2.40
N THR A 32 27.15 9.99 3.45
CA THR A 32 27.31 9.46 4.80
C THR A 32 25.99 8.87 5.27
N SER A 33 26.02 7.69 5.84
CA SER A 33 24.82 7.07 6.41
C SER A 33 24.24 7.94 7.51
N VAL A 34 22.94 8.18 7.45
CA VAL A 34 22.20 8.95 8.45
C VAL A 34 22.11 8.14 9.73
N LYS A 35 22.53 8.71 10.87
CA LYS A 35 22.52 8.05 12.18
C LYS A 35 22.12 9.04 13.29
N GLY A 36 21.33 8.55 14.24
CA GLY A 36 20.96 9.30 15.45
C GLY A 36 20.33 10.67 15.14
N ASP A 37 20.88 11.72 15.72
CA ASP A 37 20.36 13.10 15.61
C ASP A 37 20.51 13.73 14.22
N MET A 38 21.20 13.08 13.29
CA MET A 38 21.27 13.55 11.89
C MET A 38 19.89 13.57 11.22
N ILE A 39 18.97 12.69 11.61
CA ILE A 39 17.58 12.68 11.12
C ILE A 39 16.91 14.02 11.44
N ASP A 40 17.04 14.52 12.66
CA ASP A 40 16.44 15.79 13.08
C ASP A 40 17.03 16.98 12.31
N GLN A 41 18.34 16.94 12.02
CA GLN A 41 19.00 17.99 11.23
C GLN A 41 18.49 18.01 9.79
N ILE A 42 18.35 16.84 9.16
CA ILE A 42 17.83 16.72 7.80
C ILE A 42 16.37 17.17 7.76
N ALA A 43 15.55 16.70 8.70
CA ALA A 43 14.15 17.09 8.81
C ALA A 43 14.01 18.61 9.04
N THR A 44 14.85 19.20 9.91
CA THR A 44 14.86 20.64 10.17
C THR A 44 15.20 21.44 8.90
N ILE A 45 16.21 21.02 8.14
CA ILE A 45 16.56 21.68 6.86
C ILE A 45 15.38 21.56 5.87
N SER A 46 14.75 20.41 5.79
CA SER A 46 13.62 20.16 4.88
C SER A 46 12.36 20.97 5.26
N THR A 47 12.20 21.31 6.53
CA THR A 47 11.11 22.15 7.05
C THR A 47 11.50 23.65 7.15
N ASN A 48 12.40 24.11 6.30
CA ASN A 48 12.86 25.49 6.24
C ASN A 48 13.44 26.01 7.57
N ASN A 49 14.22 25.18 8.25
CA ASN A 49 14.84 25.43 9.56
C ASN A 49 13.85 25.54 10.74
N ASP A 50 12.68 24.95 10.62
CA ASP A 50 11.77 24.79 11.74
C ASP A 50 12.21 23.61 12.61
N HIS A 51 12.83 23.93 13.75
CA HIS A 51 13.32 22.91 14.68
C HIS A 51 12.21 22.09 15.36
N TYR A 52 11.03 22.69 15.54
CA TYR A 52 9.89 22.00 16.15
C TYR A 52 9.33 20.93 15.21
N LEU A 53 9.05 21.29 13.97
CA LEU A 53 8.61 20.36 12.95
C LEU A 53 9.70 19.34 12.60
N GLY A 54 10.96 19.77 12.53
CA GLY A 54 12.09 18.90 12.28
C GLY A 54 12.23 17.80 13.32
N LYS A 55 11.97 18.10 14.59
CA LYS A 55 12.00 17.12 15.67
C LYS A 55 10.83 16.13 15.56
N ILE A 56 9.61 16.62 15.33
CA ILE A 56 8.41 15.76 15.18
C ILE A 56 8.61 14.76 14.02
N ILE A 57 9.08 15.24 12.88
CA ILE A 57 9.38 14.39 11.72
C ILE A 57 10.51 13.40 12.04
N GLY A 58 11.57 13.84 12.71
CA GLY A 58 12.66 12.98 13.14
C GLY A 58 12.20 11.89 14.11
N ASP A 59 11.31 12.22 15.04
CA ASP A 59 10.69 11.26 15.96
C ASP A 59 9.84 10.24 15.21
N ALA A 60 9.03 10.66 14.22
CA ALA A 60 8.25 9.78 13.37
C ALA A 60 9.14 8.77 12.63
N PHE A 61 10.21 9.22 11.98
CA PHE A 61 11.15 8.33 11.28
C PHE A 61 11.91 7.39 12.21
N ARG A 62 12.12 7.75 13.46
CA ARG A 62 12.73 6.84 14.46
C ARG A 62 11.77 5.74 14.91
N LEU A 63 10.47 6.00 14.89
CA LEU A 63 9.45 5.02 15.28
C LEU A 63 9.23 3.93 14.22
N VAL A 64 9.32 4.28 12.93
CA VAL A 64 8.97 3.37 11.84
C VAL A 64 10.17 2.61 11.25
N ASP A 65 11.39 2.80 11.77
CA ASP A 65 12.61 2.21 11.24
C ASP A 65 12.87 2.58 9.74
N LEU A 66 13.85 1.94 9.10
CA LEU A 66 14.27 2.25 7.72
C LEU A 66 13.26 1.83 6.64
N THR A 67 12.32 0.97 6.98
CA THR A 67 11.35 0.37 6.05
C THR A 67 9.94 0.93 6.21
N GLY A 68 9.69 1.69 7.26
CA GLY A 68 8.37 2.25 7.52
C GLY A 68 8.08 3.50 6.68
N VAL A 69 6.79 3.80 6.51
CA VAL A 69 6.30 4.95 5.77
C VAL A 69 5.80 6.01 6.75
N VAL A 70 6.21 7.26 6.53
CA VAL A 70 5.71 8.42 7.30
C VAL A 70 4.75 9.20 6.42
N VAL A 71 3.48 9.23 6.80
CA VAL A 71 2.42 9.98 6.12
C VAL A 71 2.03 11.18 6.97
N MET A 72 1.79 12.33 6.33
CA MET A 72 1.26 13.51 7.00
C MET A 72 -0.22 13.66 6.69
N GLU A 73 -1.05 13.67 7.73
CA GLU A 73 -2.48 13.91 7.62
C GLU A 73 -2.89 15.18 8.38
N PRO A 74 -3.87 15.94 7.87
CA PRO A 74 -4.44 17.05 8.62
C PRO A 74 -5.26 16.52 9.82
N THR A 75 -5.01 17.07 11.00
CA THR A 75 -5.82 16.80 12.21
C THR A 75 -6.69 17.99 12.56
N GLU A 76 -7.80 17.72 13.25
CA GLU A 76 -8.64 18.75 13.86
C GLU A 76 -8.12 19.15 15.26
N ASP A 77 -7.12 18.46 15.78
CA ASP A 77 -6.49 18.77 17.05
C ASP A 77 -5.61 20.02 16.96
N ASN A 78 -5.43 20.70 18.10
CA ASN A 78 -4.65 21.93 18.17
C ASN A 78 -3.11 21.68 18.15
N GLU A 79 -2.69 20.43 18.28
CA GLU A 79 -1.28 20.05 18.36
C GLU A 79 -0.96 18.97 17.32
N THR A 80 0.23 19.07 16.73
CA THR A 80 0.75 18.03 15.84
C THR A 80 1.27 16.87 16.68
N SER A 81 0.75 15.67 16.44
CA SER A 81 1.15 14.43 17.12
C SER A 81 1.72 13.43 16.11
N VAL A 82 2.50 12.49 16.62
CA VAL A 82 2.97 11.33 15.86
C VAL A 82 2.24 10.11 16.39
N GLU A 83 1.53 9.42 15.53
CA GLU A 83 0.87 8.15 15.82
C GLU A 83 1.53 7.04 15.02
N LEU A 84 1.99 5.99 15.71
CA LEU A 84 2.47 4.79 15.05
C LEU A 84 1.27 3.93 14.69
N VAL A 85 1.11 3.66 13.41
CA VAL A 85 0.07 2.81 12.87
C VAL A 85 0.72 1.54 12.33
N GLU A 86 0.54 0.43 12.99
CA GLU A 86 0.96 -0.87 12.49
C GLU A 86 0.01 -1.30 11.37
N GLY A 87 0.53 -1.54 10.17
CA GLY A 87 -0.31 -1.91 9.04
C GLY A 87 0.43 -1.82 7.72
N VAL A 88 -0.24 -2.28 6.67
CA VAL A 88 0.28 -2.27 5.30
C VAL A 88 -0.33 -1.11 4.54
N GLU A 89 0.53 -0.27 3.98
CA GLU A 89 0.12 0.73 3.01
C GLU A 89 -0.01 0.12 1.62
N TYR A 90 -1.09 0.46 0.96
CA TYR A 90 -1.46 -0.04 -0.35
C TYR A 90 -1.79 1.13 -1.29
N ASP A 91 -1.01 1.27 -2.38
CA ASP A 91 -1.07 2.38 -3.35
C ASP A 91 -2.38 2.40 -4.17
N LYS A 92 -3.52 2.16 -3.56
CA LYS A 92 -4.84 2.21 -4.19
C LYS A 92 -5.84 2.89 -3.28
N GLY A 93 -6.46 3.93 -3.82
CA GLY A 93 -7.48 4.69 -3.12
C GLY A 93 -8.89 4.29 -3.51
N LEU A 94 -9.82 5.14 -3.14
CA LEU A 94 -11.27 4.99 -3.35
C LEU A 94 -11.61 4.83 -4.84
N VAL A 95 -12.29 3.76 -5.17
CA VAL A 95 -12.86 3.56 -6.52
C VAL A 95 -14.17 4.32 -6.73
N ASN A 96 -14.86 4.72 -5.65
CA ASN A 96 -16.09 5.47 -5.70
C ASN A 96 -16.29 6.28 -4.42
N SER A 97 -16.61 7.57 -4.57
CA SER A 97 -16.82 8.50 -3.44
C SER A 97 -17.98 8.11 -2.52
N HIS A 98 -18.93 7.29 -2.97
CA HIS A 98 -20.02 6.80 -2.12
C HIS A 98 -19.55 5.81 -1.04
N PHE A 99 -18.33 5.28 -1.14
CA PHE A 99 -17.76 4.45 -0.08
C PHE A 99 -17.21 5.26 1.10
N VAL A 100 -17.05 6.57 0.96
CA VAL A 100 -16.61 7.47 2.05
C VAL A 100 -17.53 7.33 3.27
N THR A 101 -16.94 7.09 4.43
CA THR A 101 -17.61 7.03 5.73
C THR A 101 -17.36 8.32 6.54
N SER A 102 -16.12 8.83 6.50
CA SER A 102 -15.73 10.08 7.13
C SER A 102 -15.67 11.20 6.09
N LYS A 103 -16.62 12.14 6.16
CA LYS A 103 -16.67 13.29 5.23
C LYS A 103 -15.55 14.30 5.48
N THR A 104 -15.11 14.45 6.73
CA THR A 104 -14.03 15.35 7.15
C THR A 104 -12.69 14.88 6.57
N LYS A 105 -12.38 13.60 6.70
CA LYS A 105 -11.14 13.00 6.21
C LYS A 105 -11.23 12.57 4.73
N ARG A 106 -12.43 12.60 4.10
CA ARG A 106 -12.69 12.05 2.77
C ARG A 106 -12.19 10.61 2.60
N ALA A 107 -12.37 9.81 3.64
CA ALA A 107 -11.88 8.44 3.70
C ALA A 107 -13.01 7.44 3.96
N ALA A 108 -12.82 6.22 3.45
CA ALA A 108 -13.63 5.06 3.84
C ALA A 108 -12.92 4.34 4.99
N GLU A 109 -13.47 4.43 6.18
CA GLU A 109 -12.97 3.75 7.37
C GLU A 109 -13.87 2.55 7.68
N LEU A 110 -13.27 1.38 7.84
CA LEU A 110 -13.93 0.14 8.25
C LEU A 110 -13.19 -0.46 9.44
N ASP A 111 -13.91 -0.66 10.54
CA ASP A 111 -13.37 -1.31 11.73
C ASP A 111 -13.74 -2.79 11.75
N ASN A 112 -12.80 -3.65 12.17
CA ASN A 112 -12.95 -5.11 12.28
C ASN A 112 -13.57 -5.71 11.01
N ALA A 113 -13.00 -5.34 9.85
CA ALA A 113 -13.54 -5.73 8.57
C ALA A 113 -13.03 -7.11 8.14
N LEU A 114 -13.90 -7.86 7.47
CA LEU A 114 -13.48 -9.02 6.70
C LEU A 114 -12.83 -8.54 5.40
N VAL A 115 -11.89 -9.32 4.89
CA VAL A 115 -11.13 -8.99 3.68
C VAL A 115 -11.36 -10.07 2.63
N LEU A 116 -11.88 -9.67 1.48
CA LEU A 116 -12.03 -10.52 0.30
C LEU A 116 -11.00 -10.12 -0.74
N ILE A 117 -10.17 -11.07 -1.17
CA ILE A 117 -9.15 -10.84 -2.20
C ILE A 117 -9.48 -11.67 -3.42
N VAL A 118 -9.69 -11.00 -4.57
CA VAL A 118 -9.98 -11.66 -5.84
C VAL A 118 -9.00 -11.18 -6.90
N GLU A 119 -8.26 -12.10 -7.50
CA GLU A 119 -7.32 -11.81 -8.58
C GLU A 119 -8.03 -11.66 -9.93
N SER A 120 -9.06 -12.48 -10.16
CA SER A 120 -9.89 -12.43 -11.38
C SER A 120 -10.85 -11.24 -11.36
N PRO A 121 -11.24 -10.68 -12.51
CA PRO A 121 -12.21 -9.59 -12.57
C PRO A 121 -13.58 -10.01 -12.04
N VAL A 122 -14.19 -9.18 -11.20
CA VAL A 122 -15.55 -9.40 -10.69
C VAL A 122 -16.55 -8.74 -11.64
N GLU A 123 -17.07 -9.52 -12.58
CA GLU A 123 -17.96 -9.04 -13.65
C GLU A 123 -19.40 -8.82 -13.17
N SER A 124 -19.84 -9.52 -12.15
CA SER A 124 -21.21 -9.45 -11.64
C SER A 124 -21.25 -9.56 -10.12
N ILE A 125 -22.17 -8.80 -9.51
CA ILE A 125 -22.43 -8.87 -8.06
C ILE A 125 -22.87 -10.27 -7.61
N ARG A 126 -23.42 -11.09 -8.51
CA ARG A 126 -23.83 -12.47 -8.22
C ARG A 126 -22.65 -13.35 -7.84
N LYS A 127 -21.49 -13.12 -8.46
CA LYS A 127 -20.24 -13.84 -8.20
C LYS A 127 -19.77 -13.76 -6.73
N ILE A 128 -20.14 -12.71 -6.03
CA ILE A 128 -19.80 -12.50 -4.62
C ILE A 128 -21.04 -12.50 -3.72
N GLN A 129 -22.17 -12.99 -4.21
CA GLN A 129 -23.44 -12.95 -3.48
C GLN A 129 -23.36 -13.72 -2.15
N SER A 130 -22.73 -14.90 -2.13
CA SER A 130 -22.54 -15.72 -0.93
C SER A 130 -21.83 -14.94 0.19
N VAL A 131 -20.78 -14.18 -0.17
CA VAL A 131 -20.03 -13.32 0.76
C VAL A 131 -20.91 -12.18 1.25
N LEU A 132 -21.65 -11.51 0.35
CA LEU A 132 -22.55 -10.40 0.73
C LEU A 132 -23.65 -10.85 1.67
N GLU A 133 -24.27 -12.01 1.42
CA GLU A 133 -25.26 -12.60 2.33
C GLU A 133 -24.67 -12.91 3.70
N TYR A 134 -23.45 -13.45 3.73
CA TYR A 134 -22.75 -13.75 4.97
C TYR A 134 -22.48 -12.49 5.80
N ILE A 135 -21.96 -11.41 5.20
CA ILE A 135 -21.67 -10.16 5.92
C ILE A 135 -22.94 -9.47 6.42
N ILE A 136 -24.03 -9.50 5.63
CA ILE A 136 -25.33 -8.94 6.02
C ILE A 136 -25.86 -9.71 7.25
N LYS A 137 -25.89 -11.04 7.16
CA LYS A 137 -26.40 -11.90 8.25
C LYS A 137 -25.65 -11.70 9.57
N ASN A 138 -24.32 -11.48 9.47
CA ASN A 138 -23.45 -11.34 10.64
C ASN A 138 -23.14 -9.87 10.99
N ASN A 139 -23.74 -8.90 10.31
CA ASN A 139 -23.49 -7.47 10.47
C ASN A 139 -22.00 -7.11 10.48
N LYS A 140 -21.23 -7.71 9.56
CA LYS A 140 -19.78 -7.48 9.40
C LYS A 140 -19.50 -6.42 8.34
N SER A 141 -18.37 -5.72 8.51
CA SER A 141 -17.81 -4.86 7.48
C SER A 141 -17.00 -5.70 6.48
N LEU A 142 -16.90 -5.27 5.22
CA LEU A 142 -16.16 -5.98 4.17
C LEU A 142 -15.28 -5.01 3.38
N LEU A 143 -13.99 -5.31 3.31
CA LEU A 143 -13.06 -4.73 2.36
C LEU A 143 -12.90 -5.69 1.19
N ILE A 144 -13.16 -5.23 -0.03
CA ILE A 144 -12.97 -6.01 -1.25
C ILE A 144 -11.74 -5.48 -1.98
N ILE A 145 -10.78 -6.36 -2.25
CA ILE A 145 -9.57 -6.08 -3.03
C ILE A 145 -9.69 -6.84 -4.34
N ALA A 146 -10.23 -6.18 -5.36
CA ALA A 146 -10.52 -6.78 -6.65
C ALA A 146 -10.72 -5.74 -7.76
N ASP A 147 -10.48 -6.14 -9.00
CA ASP A 147 -10.90 -5.37 -10.17
C ASP A 147 -12.38 -5.65 -10.44
N CYS A 148 -13.25 -4.74 -10.01
CA CYS A 148 -14.69 -4.88 -10.16
C CYS A 148 -15.21 -4.09 -11.35
N GLU A 149 -16.16 -4.68 -12.10
CA GLU A 149 -16.90 -3.96 -13.13
C GLU A 149 -17.70 -2.78 -12.53
N GLN A 150 -17.87 -1.71 -13.30
CA GLN A 150 -18.54 -0.49 -12.84
C GLN A 150 -19.98 -0.74 -12.36
N SER A 151 -20.66 -1.74 -12.91
CA SER A 151 -21.98 -2.19 -12.47
C SER A 151 -21.98 -2.75 -11.06
N VAL A 152 -20.94 -3.52 -10.71
CA VAL A 152 -20.72 -4.11 -9.38
C VAL A 152 -20.42 -3.01 -8.37
N ILE A 153 -19.48 -2.10 -8.70
CA ILE A 153 -19.12 -0.94 -7.85
C ILE A 153 -20.38 -0.10 -7.57
N SER A 154 -21.17 0.20 -8.58
CA SER A 154 -22.39 1.01 -8.44
C SER A 154 -23.44 0.33 -7.56
N ALA A 155 -23.62 -0.99 -7.70
CA ALA A 155 -24.55 -1.76 -6.90
C ALA A 155 -24.12 -1.83 -5.43
N LEU A 156 -22.84 -2.05 -5.15
CA LEU A 156 -22.27 -2.06 -3.80
C LEU A 156 -22.40 -0.67 -3.15
N ALA A 157 -22.02 0.39 -3.88
CA ALA A 157 -22.12 1.76 -3.42
C ALA A 157 -23.57 2.14 -3.06
N MET A 158 -24.54 1.77 -3.89
CA MET A 158 -25.96 2.02 -3.64
C MET A 158 -26.44 1.30 -2.37
N ASN A 159 -26.06 0.06 -2.18
CA ASN A 159 -26.43 -0.71 -0.97
C ASN A 159 -25.76 -0.15 0.28
N LYS A 160 -24.51 0.33 0.18
CA LYS A 160 -23.83 1.01 1.27
C LYS A 160 -24.52 2.33 1.64
N VAL A 161 -24.89 3.16 0.66
CA VAL A 161 -25.62 4.42 0.91
C VAL A 161 -26.98 4.16 1.54
N LYS A 162 -27.67 3.09 1.18
CA LYS A 162 -28.93 2.65 1.82
C LYS A 162 -28.74 2.09 3.23
N GLY A 163 -27.51 1.90 3.67
CA GLY A 163 -27.20 1.31 4.98
C GLY A 163 -27.39 -0.20 5.08
N ASN A 164 -27.58 -0.90 3.96
CA ASN A 164 -27.79 -2.34 3.94
C ASN A 164 -26.48 -3.12 4.22
N ILE A 165 -25.32 -2.56 3.81
CA ILE A 165 -24.01 -3.17 3.94
C ILE A 165 -22.96 -2.12 4.34
N LYS A 166 -21.91 -2.58 5.01
CA LYS A 166 -20.70 -1.80 5.31
C LYS A 166 -19.60 -2.36 4.43
N VAL A 167 -19.33 -1.71 3.31
CA VAL A 167 -18.39 -2.20 2.30
C VAL A 167 -17.52 -1.07 1.77
N ASN A 168 -16.28 -1.41 1.45
CA ASN A 168 -15.39 -0.62 0.63
C ASN A 168 -14.76 -1.52 -0.44
N VAL A 169 -14.47 -0.95 -1.60
CA VAL A 169 -13.82 -1.63 -2.71
C VAL A 169 -12.57 -0.85 -3.10
N ILE A 170 -11.47 -1.57 -3.24
CA ILE A 170 -10.22 -1.04 -3.79
C ILE A 170 -9.79 -1.92 -4.96
N ASN A 171 -9.20 -1.30 -5.97
CA ASN A 171 -8.72 -2.04 -7.13
C ASN A 171 -7.54 -2.94 -6.76
N ALA A 172 -7.44 -4.10 -7.40
CA ALA A 172 -6.27 -4.94 -7.32
C ALA A 172 -5.01 -4.18 -7.83
N PRO A 173 -3.80 -4.55 -7.36
CA PRO A 173 -2.58 -3.91 -7.83
C PRO A 173 -2.37 -4.11 -9.33
N THR A 174 -1.52 -3.24 -9.90
CA THR A 174 -1.19 -3.26 -11.31
C THR A 174 -0.59 -4.59 -11.78
N TYR A 175 -0.68 -4.84 -13.06
CA TYR A 175 -0.42 -6.03 -13.87
C TYR A 175 0.87 -6.83 -13.56
N GLY A 176 0.83 -8.14 -13.87
CA GLY A 176 1.98 -9.03 -13.95
C GLY A 176 2.38 -9.69 -12.62
N VAL A 177 3.66 -10.05 -12.50
CA VAL A 177 4.21 -10.77 -11.33
C VAL A 177 4.01 -9.96 -10.03
N SER A 178 4.12 -8.64 -10.11
CA SER A 178 3.91 -7.75 -8.97
C SER A 178 2.47 -7.79 -8.42
N LYS A 179 1.47 -8.07 -9.27
CA LYS A 179 0.08 -8.26 -8.83
C LYS A 179 -0.04 -9.46 -7.91
N LYS A 180 0.49 -10.60 -8.36
CA LYS A 180 0.45 -11.86 -7.58
C LYS A 180 1.18 -11.71 -6.24
N ASP A 181 2.40 -11.16 -6.27
CA ASP A 181 3.17 -10.95 -5.04
C ASP A 181 2.37 -10.11 -4.03
N THR A 182 1.83 -8.97 -4.48
CA THR A 182 1.09 -8.07 -3.58
C THR A 182 -0.20 -8.69 -3.05
N LEU A 183 -0.97 -9.42 -3.88
CA LEU A 183 -2.18 -10.09 -3.42
C LEU A 183 -1.86 -11.22 -2.43
N ASN A 184 -0.79 -11.98 -2.68
CA ASN A 184 -0.34 -13.03 -1.76
C ASN A 184 0.16 -12.45 -0.43
N ASP A 185 0.87 -11.32 -0.46
CA ASP A 185 1.33 -10.64 0.74
C ASP A 185 0.15 -10.14 1.58
N LEU A 186 -0.84 -9.51 0.94
CA LEU A 186 -2.07 -9.08 1.61
C LEU A 186 -2.87 -10.27 2.15
N ALA A 187 -2.92 -11.39 1.41
CA ALA A 187 -3.57 -12.61 1.86
C ALA A 187 -2.89 -13.19 3.09
N LEU A 188 -1.55 -13.22 3.10
CA LEU A 188 -0.77 -13.70 4.25
C LEU A 188 -0.99 -12.81 5.48
N LEU A 189 -0.98 -11.49 5.30
CA LEU A 189 -1.16 -10.52 6.38
C LEU A 189 -2.57 -10.56 6.98
N THR A 190 -3.59 -10.71 6.14
CA THR A 190 -4.99 -10.68 6.56
C THR A 190 -5.56 -12.07 6.91
N GLY A 191 -4.83 -13.14 6.57
CA GLY A 191 -5.33 -14.52 6.66
C GLY A 191 -6.36 -14.87 5.58
N ALA A 192 -6.48 -14.06 4.51
CA ALA A 192 -7.38 -14.32 3.39
C ALA A 192 -6.82 -15.38 2.43
N THR A 193 -7.70 -15.95 1.61
CA THR A 193 -7.32 -16.75 0.45
C THR A 193 -7.51 -15.91 -0.82
N VAL A 194 -6.51 -15.88 -1.70
CA VAL A 194 -6.65 -15.23 -3.02
C VAL A 194 -7.51 -16.10 -3.93
N ILE A 195 -8.63 -15.57 -4.37
CA ILE A 195 -9.56 -16.26 -5.30
C ILE A 195 -9.14 -15.99 -6.73
N ASN A 196 -8.94 -17.04 -7.51
CA ASN A 196 -8.53 -16.94 -8.92
C ASN A 196 -9.25 -17.99 -9.78
N GLU A 197 -10.21 -17.57 -10.62
CA GLU A 197 -10.95 -18.44 -11.52
C GLU A 197 -10.05 -19.14 -12.56
N ASP A 198 -8.95 -18.50 -12.97
CA ASP A 198 -7.98 -19.12 -13.91
C ASP A 198 -7.24 -20.33 -13.29
N LEU A 199 -7.18 -20.39 -11.96
CA LEU A 199 -6.61 -21.51 -11.24
C LEU A 199 -7.64 -22.58 -10.84
N GLY A 200 -8.92 -22.35 -11.16
CA GLY A 200 -10.00 -23.29 -10.93
C GLY A 200 -10.87 -22.99 -9.71
N ASP A 201 -10.67 -21.83 -9.07
CA ASP A 201 -11.57 -21.38 -8.02
C ASP A 201 -12.93 -20.97 -8.59
N ASP A 202 -14.00 -21.21 -7.84
CA ASP A 202 -15.35 -20.80 -8.20
C ASP A 202 -15.80 -19.63 -7.31
N MET A 203 -15.92 -18.44 -7.91
CA MET A 203 -16.38 -17.25 -7.17
C MET A 203 -17.81 -17.39 -6.64
N ASP A 204 -18.66 -18.19 -7.25
CA ASP A 204 -20.04 -18.41 -6.79
C ASP A 204 -20.08 -19.26 -5.49
N LEU A 205 -18.98 -19.97 -5.17
CA LEU A 205 -18.85 -20.88 -4.03
C LEU A 205 -17.87 -20.39 -2.95
N ILE A 206 -17.57 -19.10 -2.88
CA ILE A 206 -16.69 -18.55 -1.86
C ILE A 206 -17.25 -18.83 -0.47
N GLN A 207 -16.47 -19.54 0.34
CA GLN A 207 -16.79 -19.85 1.73
C GLN A 207 -16.29 -18.76 2.68
N PRO A 208 -16.93 -18.58 3.86
CA PRO A 208 -16.47 -17.62 4.87
C PRO A 208 -15.01 -17.82 5.31
N GLU A 209 -14.49 -19.02 5.24
CA GLU A 209 -13.12 -19.41 5.60
C GLU A 209 -12.07 -18.83 4.63
N TYR A 210 -12.47 -18.39 3.44
CA TYR A 210 -11.59 -17.71 2.48
C TYR A 210 -11.43 -16.23 2.78
N LEU A 211 -12.28 -15.69 3.64
CA LEU A 211 -12.22 -14.29 4.05
C LEU A 211 -11.15 -14.10 5.12
N GLY A 212 -10.26 -13.16 4.90
CA GLY A 212 -9.35 -12.67 5.92
C GLY A 212 -10.02 -11.66 6.84
N SER A 213 -9.23 -11.08 7.74
CA SER A 213 -9.67 -10.05 8.66
C SER A 213 -8.63 -8.94 8.80
N CYS A 214 -9.09 -7.74 9.13
CA CYS A 214 -8.24 -6.64 9.53
C CYS A 214 -8.87 -5.89 10.71
N LEU A 215 -8.03 -5.31 11.57
CA LEU A 215 -8.48 -4.48 12.69
C LEU A 215 -9.15 -3.21 12.19
N LYS A 216 -8.51 -2.56 11.23
CA LYS A 216 -9.00 -1.34 10.61
C LYS A 216 -8.54 -1.23 9.16
N SER A 217 -9.38 -0.67 8.32
CA SER A 217 -9.02 -0.28 6.95
C SER A 217 -9.40 1.19 6.75
N ILE A 218 -8.44 1.99 6.30
CA ILE A 218 -8.61 3.41 5.99
C ILE A 218 -8.23 3.60 4.53
N THR A 219 -9.19 3.97 3.70
CA THR A 219 -8.97 4.24 2.27
C THR A 219 -9.21 5.70 1.98
N THR A 220 -8.18 6.41 1.57
CA THR A 220 -8.22 7.80 1.10
C THR A 220 -8.43 7.85 -0.42
N ASP A 221 -8.38 9.03 -1.03
CA ASP A 221 -8.45 9.17 -2.49
C ASP A 221 -7.23 8.51 -3.20
N LEU A 222 -6.10 8.30 -2.52
CA LEU A 222 -4.82 7.88 -3.12
C LEU A 222 -4.36 6.49 -2.67
N GLU A 223 -4.61 6.14 -1.41
CA GLU A 223 -4.00 4.98 -0.74
C GLU A 223 -4.98 4.30 0.20
N THR A 224 -4.65 3.09 0.60
CA THR A 224 -5.37 2.33 1.62
C THR A 224 -4.39 1.82 2.66
N ILE A 225 -4.64 2.09 3.93
CA ILE A 225 -3.93 1.51 5.06
C ILE A 225 -4.77 0.37 5.62
N ILE A 226 -4.17 -0.80 5.76
CA ILE A 226 -4.80 -2.00 6.32
C ILE A 226 -4.03 -2.39 7.58
N GLN A 227 -4.65 -2.21 8.74
CA GLN A 227 -4.11 -2.61 10.03
C GLN A 227 -4.49 -4.06 10.30
N VAL A 228 -3.50 -4.88 10.60
CA VAL A 228 -3.68 -6.30 10.93
C VAL A 228 -3.17 -6.58 12.34
N GLU A 229 -3.52 -7.72 12.92
CA GLU A 229 -2.93 -8.15 14.19
C GLU A 229 -1.47 -8.56 14.00
N ASP A 230 -0.62 -8.04 14.88
CA ASP A 230 0.83 -8.22 14.83
C ASP A 230 1.21 -9.55 15.50
N ASN A 231 1.02 -10.70 14.84
CA ASN A 231 1.47 -12.00 15.38
C ASN A 231 1.40 -13.15 14.37
N ASN A 232 1.62 -12.87 13.09
CA ASN A 232 1.63 -13.97 12.11
C ASN A 232 3.07 -14.47 11.88
N PRO A 233 3.44 -15.68 12.37
CA PRO A 233 4.78 -16.23 12.21
C PRO A 233 5.18 -16.45 10.73
N ASP A 234 4.20 -16.58 9.84
CA ASP A 234 4.46 -16.71 8.41
C ASP A 234 4.90 -15.37 7.79
N VAL A 235 4.49 -14.25 8.36
CA VAL A 235 4.98 -12.91 7.97
C VAL A 235 6.45 -12.75 8.35
N GLU A 236 6.85 -13.10 9.58
CA GLU A 236 8.26 -13.06 9.99
C GLU A 236 9.15 -13.94 9.09
N LYS A 237 8.66 -15.11 8.73
CA LYS A 237 9.35 -16.00 7.81
C LYS A 237 9.50 -15.37 6.42
N LEU A 238 8.43 -14.77 5.90
CA LEU A 238 8.47 -14.10 4.60
C LEU A 238 9.45 -12.91 4.62
N VAL A 239 9.45 -12.11 5.68
CA VAL A 239 10.40 -10.99 5.86
C VAL A 239 11.85 -11.50 5.82
N LYS A 240 12.14 -12.60 6.50
CA LYS A 240 13.46 -13.21 6.48
C LYS A 240 13.83 -13.71 5.09
N ASP A 241 12.93 -14.44 4.43
CA ASP A 241 13.15 -14.98 3.07
C ASP A 241 13.39 -13.85 2.05
N LEU A 242 12.68 -12.73 2.18
CA LEU A 242 12.89 -11.55 1.33
C LEU A 242 14.25 -10.90 1.56
N ARG A 243 14.70 -10.77 2.80
CA ARG A 243 16.04 -10.26 3.12
C ARG A 243 17.14 -11.14 2.53
N ASP A 244 17.02 -12.46 2.68
CA ASP A 244 17.98 -13.43 2.11
C ASP A 244 17.98 -13.36 0.56
N GLN A 245 16.81 -13.15 -0.07
CA GLN A 245 16.71 -12.96 -1.52
C GLN A 245 17.37 -11.66 -1.99
N ILE A 246 17.19 -10.56 -1.26
CA ILE A 246 17.82 -9.26 -1.57
C ILE A 246 19.34 -9.39 -1.55
N GLU A 247 19.91 -10.08 -0.55
CA GLU A 247 21.37 -10.28 -0.43
C GLU A 247 21.94 -11.17 -1.56
N THR A 248 21.17 -12.14 -2.05
CA THR A 248 21.63 -13.11 -3.06
C THR A 248 21.37 -12.67 -4.49
N THR A 249 20.42 -11.76 -4.71
CA THR A 249 19.99 -11.33 -6.04
C THR A 249 20.97 -10.32 -6.65
N LYS A 250 21.42 -10.59 -7.89
CA LYS A 250 22.36 -9.73 -8.63
C LYS A 250 21.67 -8.76 -9.59
N ASN A 251 20.38 -8.91 -9.81
CA ASN A 251 19.62 -8.07 -10.74
C ASN A 251 19.09 -6.82 -10.02
N PRO A 252 19.57 -5.60 -10.37
CA PRO A 252 19.15 -4.37 -9.67
C PRO A 252 17.64 -4.13 -9.68
N ASN A 253 16.96 -4.45 -10.79
CA ASN A 253 15.51 -4.25 -10.89
C ASN A 253 14.73 -5.21 -9.97
N GLU A 254 15.26 -6.41 -9.77
CA GLU A 254 14.67 -7.38 -8.86
C GLU A 254 14.93 -7.02 -7.41
N VAL A 255 16.10 -6.51 -7.08
CA VAL A 255 16.41 -5.96 -5.75
C VAL A 255 15.42 -4.86 -5.38
N ILE A 256 15.21 -3.86 -6.25
CA ILE A 256 14.25 -2.77 -6.02
C ILE A 256 12.82 -3.32 -5.79
N ARG A 257 12.43 -4.36 -6.52
CA ARG A 257 11.11 -5.00 -6.34
C ARG A 257 11.00 -5.67 -4.97
N LEU A 258 12.03 -6.42 -4.58
CA LEU A 258 12.07 -7.11 -3.29
C LEU A 258 12.12 -6.13 -2.11
N GLU A 259 12.90 -5.05 -2.23
CA GLU A 259 12.97 -3.99 -1.22
C GLU A 259 11.61 -3.30 -1.02
N ARG A 260 10.90 -2.98 -2.11
CA ARG A 260 9.54 -2.43 -2.03
C ARG A 260 8.55 -3.40 -1.38
N ARG A 261 8.69 -4.70 -1.68
CA ARG A 261 7.86 -5.74 -1.08
C ARG A 261 8.15 -5.87 0.41
N LEU A 262 9.43 -5.89 0.78
CA LEU A 262 9.86 -5.92 2.18
C LEU A 262 9.32 -4.71 2.96
N GLY A 263 9.46 -3.48 2.40
CA GLY A 263 8.97 -2.26 3.03
C GLY A 263 7.47 -2.27 3.32
N ARG A 264 6.66 -2.89 2.44
CA ARG A 264 5.20 -3.00 2.67
C ARG A 264 4.82 -4.00 3.77
N ILE A 265 5.60 -5.06 3.94
CA ILE A 265 5.28 -6.14 4.87
C ILE A 265 5.82 -5.87 6.27
N SER A 266 6.90 -5.06 6.35
CA SER A 266 7.59 -4.72 7.61
C SER A 266 7.10 -3.40 8.24
N ALA A 267 6.08 -2.77 7.65
CA ALA A 267 5.53 -1.49 8.09
C ALA A 267 4.55 -1.64 9.25
#